data_3f0db4f11e48beb7cb89ed15c3e69d7b
#
_entry.id   3f0db4f11e48beb7cb89ed15c3e69d7b
#
_cell.length_a   1.000
_cell.length_b   1.000
_cell.length_c   1.000
_cell.angle_alpha   90.00
_cell.angle_beta   90.00
_cell.angle_gamma   90.00
#
_symmetry.space_group_name_H-M   'P 1'
#
loop_
_entity.id
_entity.type
_entity.pdbx_description
1 polymer ?
#
loop_
_entity_poly.entity_id
_entity_poly.type
_entity_poly.pdbx_seq_one_letter_code
_entity_poly.pdbx_strand_id
1 'polypeptide(L)'
;MEFRYFLSMRVFITFAFLIQYVVAGWEIYSITKDPLSLGLIGLAEAIPAIGIALYAGHLADISNKRNLLIAALFGMLISSIGLTLFTSDYMRQINTDATTVLLMYVFIFTTGLARGFYGPTATSIIPQIVLPQKTFTQNKTNKIQALDSIDEEELMDGESQKIQNQQLIKASTMNTTIWQMSAIIGPALGGFIYAGFGMTVSMAIVVICIITGIILFTQVASKPAVQKNNTEPILDRLKEGIRFVFQNKIILTALSLDMFSVLFGGAVALLPVFAEDILACGPQGLGILRAMPSLGAVITISYISWKKIPGKVGHTLLWAVAGFGLTIILFGLSTNFYLSLVLLFLNGAFDSVSVVIRSNIIQILTPDSMRGRVAAVNTMFIGSSNELGAFESGLAARLMGTVPSVVFGGTVTLLIVGFTAVKAKA
;
A
#
# COMPACT_ATOMS: atom_id res chain seq x y z
N MET A 1 11.84 -6.33 23.54
CA MET A 1 11.13 -7.56 23.12
C MET A 1 9.85 -7.24 22.35
N GLU A 2 8.98 -6.34 22.83
CA GLU A 2 7.68 -6.00 22.21
C GLU A 2 7.79 -5.63 20.72
N PHE A 3 8.79 -4.82 20.35
CA PHE A 3 8.97 -4.41 18.95
C PHE A 3 9.28 -5.60 18.01
N ARG A 4 9.96 -6.63 18.49
CA ARG A 4 10.21 -7.86 17.72
C ARG A 4 8.93 -8.63 17.48
N TYR A 5 8.05 -8.76 18.49
CA TYR A 5 6.74 -9.38 18.32
C TYR A 5 5.86 -8.60 17.33
N PHE A 6 5.89 -7.27 17.41
CA PHE A 6 5.19 -6.41 16.46
C PHE A 6 5.70 -6.61 15.01
N LEU A 7 7.02 -6.63 14.80
CA LEU A 7 7.61 -6.86 13.47
C LEU A 7 7.27 -8.26 12.94
N SER A 8 7.35 -9.29 13.78
CA SER A 8 6.98 -10.65 13.37
C SER A 8 5.50 -10.74 12.99
N MET A 9 4.60 -10.13 13.77
CA MET A 9 3.18 -9.99 13.40
C MET A 9 3.04 -9.30 12.03
N ARG A 10 3.77 -8.20 11.80
CA ARG A 10 3.74 -7.48 10.51
C ARG A 10 4.12 -8.36 9.34
N VAL A 11 5.15 -9.22 9.50
CA VAL A 11 5.55 -10.19 8.47
C VAL A 11 4.40 -11.11 8.12
N PHE A 12 3.84 -11.81 9.12
CA PHE A 12 2.76 -12.77 8.88
C PHE A 12 1.51 -12.14 8.29
N ILE A 13 1.08 -10.98 8.78
CA ILE A 13 -0.11 -10.29 8.28
C ILE A 13 0.11 -9.76 6.85
N THR A 14 1.31 -9.24 6.54
CA THR A 14 1.60 -8.78 5.18
C THR A 14 1.65 -9.93 4.19
N PHE A 15 2.25 -11.06 4.56
CA PHE A 15 2.21 -12.28 3.74
C PHE A 15 0.79 -12.78 3.53
N ALA A 16 0.01 -12.89 4.60
CA ALA A 16 -1.39 -13.31 4.52
C ALA A 16 -2.18 -12.45 3.52
N PHE A 17 -2.05 -11.15 3.63
CA PHE A 17 -2.72 -10.20 2.75
C PHE A 17 -2.29 -10.36 1.27
N LEU A 18 -0.99 -10.43 0.99
CA LEU A 18 -0.48 -10.51 -0.37
C LEU A 18 -0.79 -11.86 -1.04
N ILE A 19 -0.73 -12.96 -0.27
CA ILE A 19 -1.15 -14.28 -0.75
C ILE A 19 -2.65 -14.25 -1.07
N GLN A 20 -3.50 -13.78 -0.14
CA GLN A 20 -4.95 -13.68 -0.34
C GLN A 20 -5.29 -12.86 -1.59
N TYR A 21 -4.62 -11.72 -1.80
CA TYR A 21 -4.87 -10.84 -2.94
C TYR A 21 -4.57 -11.53 -4.28
N VAL A 22 -3.44 -12.27 -4.39
CA VAL A 22 -3.10 -13.00 -5.61
C VAL A 22 -4.06 -14.15 -5.86
N VAL A 23 -4.32 -14.94 -4.82
CA VAL A 23 -5.14 -16.14 -4.90
C VAL A 23 -6.60 -15.80 -5.20
N ALA A 24 -7.16 -14.80 -4.52
CA ALA A 24 -8.53 -14.35 -4.78
C ALA A 24 -8.68 -13.74 -6.18
N GLY A 25 -7.69 -12.97 -6.65
CA GLY A 25 -7.69 -12.42 -8.01
C GLY A 25 -7.67 -13.49 -9.08
N TRP A 26 -6.80 -14.51 -8.91
CA TRP A 26 -6.76 -15.65 -9.82
C TRP A 26 -8.08 -16.41 -9.83
N GLU A 27 -8.58 -16.75 -8.66
CA GLU A 27 -9.80 -17.55 -8.52
C GLU A 27 -11.03 -16.88 -9.12
N ILE A 28 -11.25 -15.60 -8.83
CA ILE A 28 -12.37 -14.84 -9.41
C ILE A 28 -12.26 -14.80 -10.94
N TYR A 29 -11.05 -14.57 -11.48
CA TYR A 29 -10.87 -14.56 -12.92
C TYR A 29 -11.07 -15.95 -13.55
N SER A 30 -10.56 -17.00 -12.92
CA SER A 30 -10.72 -18.38 -13.43
C SER A 30 -12.19 -18.80 -13.52
N ILE A 31 -13.03 -18.31 -12.62
CA ILE A 31 -14.48 -18.57 -12.60
C ILE A 31 -15.21 -17.69 -13.61
N THR A 32 -14.95 -16.39 -13.60
CA THR A 32 -15.76 -15.40 -14.35
C THR A 32 -15.33 -15.21 -15.78
N LYS A 33 -14.04 -15.39 -16.07
CA LYS A 33 -13.40 -15.05 -17.37
C LYS A 33 -13.69 -13.61 -17.85
N ASP A 34 -14.05 -12.72 -16.90
CA ASP A 34 -14.36 -11.33 -17.16
C ASP A 34 -13.33 -10.41 -16.51
N PRO A 35 -12.53 -9.63 -17.27
CA PRO A 35 -11.57 -8.69 -16.72
C PRO A 35 -12.17 -7.65 -15.76
N LEU A 36 -13.44 -7.28 -15.94
CA LEU A 36 -14.13 -6.34 -15.05
C LEU A 36 -14.21 -6.90 -13.61
N SER A 37 -14.30 -8.22 -13.47
CA SER A 37 -14.34 -8.86 -12.14
C SER A 37 -13.08 -8.55 -11.31
N LEU A 38 -11.91 -8.40 -11.95
CA LEU A 38 -10.68 -8.00 -11.28
C LEU A 38 -10.73 -6.54 -10.83
N GLY A 39 -11.29 -5.65 -11.66
CA GLY A 39 -11.51 -4.26 -11.28
C GLY A 39 -12.47 -4.10 -10.10
N LEU A 40 -13.50 -4.95 -10.03
CA LEU A 40 -14.44 -4.96 -8.92
C LEU A 40 -13.81 -5.42 -7.60
N ILE A 41 -12.75 -6.23 -7.61
CA ILE A 41 -11.96 -6.57 -6.40
C ILE A 41 -11.40 -5.30 -5.78
N GLY A 42 -10.76 -4.44 -6.62
CA GLY A 42 -10.22 -3.16 -6.16
C GLY A 42 -11.28 -2.28 -5.51
N LEU A 43 -12.44 -2.13 -6.15
CA LEU A 43 -13.55 -1.34 -5.58
C LEU A 43 -14.11 -1.96 -4.30
N ALA A 44 -14.31 -3.29 -4.27
CA ALA A 44 -14.83 -3.97 -3.10
C ALA A 44 -13.92 -3.78 -1.87
N GLU A 45 -12.62 -3.65 -2.07
CA GLU A 45 -11.66 -3.39 -1.01
C GLU A 45 -11.52 -1.90 -0.68
N ALA A 46 -11.46 -1.04 -1.71
CA ALA A 46 -11.21 0.39 -1.56
C ALA A 46 -12.38 1.16 -0.94
N ILE A 47 -13.60 0.89 -1.38
CA ILE A 47 -14.79 1.61 -0.91
C ILE A 47 -14.91 1.57 0.63
N PRO A 48 -14.87 0.39 1.29
CA PRO A 48 -14.94 0.35 2.75
C PRO A 48 -13.70 0.91 3.41
N ALA A 49 -12.49 0.67 2.87
CA ALA A 49 -11.24 1.15 3.43
C ALA A 49 -11.16 2.68 3.44
N ILE A 50 -11.50 3.33 2.32
CA ILE A 50 -11.51 4.80 2.19
C ILE A 50 -12.65 5.41 3.00
N GLY A 51 -13.85 4.83 2.91
CA GLY A 51 -15.03 5.33 3.62
C GLY A 51 -14.85 5.38 5.13
N ILE A 52 -14.11 4.40 5.70
CA ILE A 52 -13.89 4.35 7.15
C ILE A 52 -12.57 4.98 7.58
N ALA A 53 -11.65 5.32 6.67
CA ALA A 53 -10.29 5.74 6.98
C ALA A 53 -10.22 6.94 7.95
N LEU A 54 -11.08 7.94 7.76
CA LEU A 54 -11.14 9.13 8.63
C LEU A 54 -11.61 8.76 10.04
N TYR A 55 -12.66 7.93 10.14
CA TYR A 55 -13.17 7.44 11.41
C TYR A 55 -12.16 6.54 12.12
N ALA A 56 -11.52 5.65 11.37
CA ALA A 56 -10.49 4.74 11.88
C ALA A 56 -9.27 5.51 12.40
N GLY A 57 -8.84 6.57 11.71
CA GLY A 57 -7.78 7.45 12.16
C GLY A 57 -8.13 8.16 13.47
N HIS A 58 -9.34 8.69 13.59
CA HIS A 58 -9.82 9.30 14.82
C HIS A 58 -9.87 8.28 15.97
N LEU A 59 -10.44 7.11 15.71
CA LEU A 59 -10.53 6.05 16.72
C LEU A 59 -9.13 5.58 17.17
N ALA A 60 -8.15 5.51 16.26
CA ALA A 60 -6.77 5.19 16.59
C ALA A 60 -6.09 6.26 17.48
N ASP A 61 -6.52 7.52 17.40
CA ASP A 61 -5.99 8.59 18.24
C ASP A 61 -6.57 8.57 19.68
N ILE A 62 -7.84 8.21 19.85
CA ILE A 62 -8.54 8.27 21.16
C ILE A 62 -8.65 6.91 21.87
N SER A 63 -8.51 5.79 21.15
CA SER A 63 -8.69 4.45 21.69
C SER A 63 -7.36 3.78 22.05
N ASN A 64 -7.47 2.66 22.78
CA ASN A 64 -6.33 1.77 22.99
C ASN A 64 -5.91 1.12 21.67
N LYS A 65 -4.76 1.54 21.14
CA LYS A 65 -4.26 1.11 19.83
C LYS A 65 -4.06 -0.40 19.72
N ARG A 66 -3.66 -1.05 20.83
CA ARG A 66 -3.50 -2.51 20.84
C ARG A 66 -4.83 -3.20 20.62
N ASN A 67 -5.86 -2.81 21.34
CA ASN A 67 -7.18 -3.44 21.22
C ASN A 67 -7.81 -3.18 19.85
N LEU A 68 -7.65 -1.95 19.33
CA LEU A 68 -8.12 -1.59 18.00
C LEU A 68 -7.43 -2.41 16.90
N LEU A 69 -6.09 -2.60 17.03
CA LEU A 69 -5.34 -3.42 16.06
C LEU A 69 -5.75 -4.90 16.13
N ILE A 70 -5.96 -5.44 17.35
CA ILE A 70 -6.46 -6.82 17.53
C ILE A 70 -7.85 -6.96 16.89
N ALA A 71 -8.75 -6.01 17.10
CA ALA A 71 -10.08 -6.03 16.48
C ALA A 71 -10.01 -6.03 14.95
N ALA A 72 -9.12 -5.20 14.37
CA ALA A 72 -8.88 -5.19 12.92
C ALA A 72 -8.34 -6.55 12.41
N LEU A 73 -7.41 -7.17 13.14
CA LEU A 73 -6.88 -8.50 12.80
C LEU A 73 -7.95 -9.59 12.88
N PHE A 74 -8.86 -9.52 13.87
CA PHE A 74 -10.01 -10.43 13.93
C PHE A 74 -10.98 -10.23 12.76
N GLY A 75 -11.21 -8.99 12.32
CA GLY A 75 -11.98 -8.70 11.10
C GLY A 75 -11.36 -9.35 9.86
N MET A 76 -10.04 -9.26 9.69
CA MET A 76 -9.31 -9.94 8.62
C MET A 76 -9.41 -11.46 8.74
N LEU A 77 -9.31 -12.01 9.96
CA LEU A 77 -9.44 -13.44 10.22
C LEU A 77 -10.82 -13.98 9.83
N ILE A 78 -11.89 -13.31 10.22
CA ILE A 78 -13.26 -13.68 9.87
C ILE A 78 -13.43 -13.69 8.34
N SER A 79 -12.93 -12.66 7.67
CA SER A 79 -12.96 -12.58 6.21
C SER A 79 -12.23 -13.75 5.56
N SER A 80 -10.99 -14.04 5.99
CA SER A 80 -10.19 -15.13 5.41
C SER A 80 -10.77 -16.51 5.71
N ILE A 81 -11.37 -16.73 6.89
CA ILE A 81 -12.12 -17.96 7.19
C ILE A 81 -13.34 -18.07 6.26
N GLY A 82 -14.08 -16.99 6.07
CA GLY A 82 -15.21 -16.96 5.14
C GLY A 82 -14.78 -17.32 3.72
N LEU A 83 -13.73 -16.71 3.21
CA LEU A 83 -13.15 -17.06 1.89
C LEU A 83 -12.77 -18.55 1.84
N THR A 84 -12.10 -19.09 2.87
CA THR A 84 -11.70 -20.50 2.92
C THR A 84 -12.92 -21.43 2.86
N LEU A 85 -13.96 -21.15 3.63
CA LEU A 85 -15.14 -21.99 3.72
C LEU A 85 -15.96 -21.97 2.42
N PHE A 86 -16.26 -20.77 1.91
CA PHE A 86 -17.15 -20.62 0.76
C PHE A 86 -16.49 -20.93 -0.59
N THR A 87 -15.16 -20.97 -0.66
CA THR A 87 -14.43 -21.44 -1.84
C THR A 87 -13.97 -22.90 -1.73
N SER A 88 -14.33 -23.61 -0.65
CA SER A 88 -14.05 -25.04 -0.49
C SER A 88 -14.80 -25.88 -1.53
N ASP A 89 -14.23 -27.02 -1.90
CA ASP A 89 -14.82 -27.93 -2.88
C ASP A 89 -16.24 -28.37 -2.50
N TYR A 90 -16.51 -28.53 -1.20
CA TYR A 90 -17.82 -28.85 -0.69
C TYR A 90 -18.86 -27.76 -0.97
N MET A 91 -18.52 -26.49 -0.68
CA MET A 91 -19.42 -25.37 -0.92
C MET A 91 -19.60 -25.04 -2.41
N ARG A 92 -18.59 -25.31 -3.23
CA ARG A 92 -18.68 -25.18 -4.69
C ARG A 92 -19.67 -26.17 -5.33
N GLN A 93 -19.86 -27.33 -4.75
CA GLN A 93 -20.87 -28.30 -5.24
C GLN A 93 -22.29 -27.84 -4.92
N ILE A 94 -22.48 -27.00 -3.90
CA ILE A 94 -23.80 -26.52 -3.45
C ILE A 94 -24.13 -25.16 -4.10
N ASN A 95 -23.15 -24.28 -4.22
CA ASN A 95 -23.33 -22.92 -4.70
C ASN A 95 -23.13 -22.83 -6.22
N THR A 96 -23.82 -21.88 -6.83
CA THR A 96 -23.52 -21.48 -8.22
C THR A 96 -22.25 -20.65 -8.26
N ASP A 97 -21.60 -20.61 -9.42
CA ASP A 97 -20.40 -19.77 -9.63
C ASP A 97 -20.68 -18.29 -9.30
N ALA A 98 -21.85 -17.76 -9.71
CA ALA A 98 -22.26 -16.40 -9.41
C ALA A 98 -22.38 -16.16 -7.90
N THR A 99 -22.94 -17.11 -7.13
CA THR A 99 -23.04 -17.00 -5.67
C THR A 99 -21.67 -17.06 -5.01
N THR A 100 -20.78 -17.93 -5.48
CA THR A 100 -19.40 -18.05 -4.97
C THR A 100 -18.64 -16.73 -5.18
N VAL A 101 -18.70 -16.16 -6.36
CA VAL A 101 -18.04 -14.88 -6.68
C VAL A 101 -18.62 -13.74 -5.85
N LEU A 102 -19.95 -13.68 -5.69
CA LEU A 102 -20.59 -12.65 -4.84
C LEU A 102 -20.12 -12.75 -3.39
N LEU A 103 -20.05 -13.94 -2.82
CA LEU A 103 -19.55 -14.16 -1.46
C LEU A 103 -18.07 -13.78 -1.35
N MET A 104 -17.26 -14.06 -2.37
CA MET A 104 -15.86 -13.62 -2.39
C MET A 104 -15.78 -12.09 -2.31
N TYR A 105 -16.58 -11.34 -3.06
CA TYR A 105 -16.62 -9.88 -2.95
C TYR A 105 -17.07 -9.40 -1.57
N VAL A 106 -18.05 -10.04 -0.94
CA VAL A 106 -18.48 -9.69 0.43
C VAL A 106 -17.34 -9.84 1.42
N PHE A 107 -16.57 -10.94 1.34
CA PHE A 107 -15.43 -11.12 2.24
C PHE A 107 -14.25 -10.21 1.89
N ILE A 108 -14.01 -9.90 0.62
CA ILE A 108 -13.01 -8.89 0.20
C ILE A 108 -13.42 -7.51 0.74
N PHE A 109 -14.68 -7.14 0.68
CA PHE A 109 -15.22 -5.91 1.26
C PHE A 109 -14.97 -5.87 2.79
N THR A 110 -15.21 -6.98 3.49
CA THR A 110 -14.92 -7.10 4.94
C THR A 110 -13.41 -6.96 5.22
N THR A 111 -12.54 -7.52 4.36
CA THR A 111 -11.09 -7.31 4.45
C THR A 111 -10.73 -5.84 4.28
N GLY A 112 -11.32 -5.15 3.32
CA GLY A 112 -11.13 -3.71 3.10
C GLY A 112 -11.52 -2.88 4.32
N LEU A 113 -12.67 -3.20 4.94
CA LEU A 113 -13.11 -2.56 6.17
C LEU A 113 -12.08 -2.74 7.31
N ALA A 114 -11.63 -3.97 7.52
CA ALA A 114 -10.63 -4.28 8.55
C ALA A 114 -9.29 -3.58 8.28
N ARG A 115 -8.86 -3.49 7.02
CA ARG A 115 -7.65 -2.77 6.59
C ARG A 115 -7.73 -1.27 6.83
N GLY A 116 -8.91 -0.68 6.68
CA GLY A 116 -9.16 0.73 6.99
C GLY A 116 -8.78 1.08 8.43
N PHE A 117 -9.00 0.17 9.39
CA PHE A 117 -8.54 0.32 10.77
C PHE A 117 -7.08 -0.11 10.99
N TYR A 118 -6.66 -1.19 10.32
CA TYR A 118 -5.31 -1.75 10.51
C TYR A 118 -4.19 -0.77 10.14
N GLY A 119 -4.28 -0.13 8.99
CA GLY A 119 -3.23 0.75 8.46
C GLY A 119 -2.85 1.89 9.41
N PRO A 120 -3.79 2.80 9.73
CA PRO A 120 -3.53 3.92 10.64
C PRO A 120 -3.09 3.45 12.04
N THR A 121 -3.73 2.39 12.57
CA THR A 121 -3.41 1.88 13.91
C THR A 121 -2.02 1.27 13.98
N ALA A 122 -1.63 0.47 12.98
CA ALA A 122 -0.31 -0.19 12.93
C ALA A 122 0.84 0.81 12.79
N THR A 123 0.63 1.95 12.13
CA THR A 123 1.64 3.00 12.05
C THR A 123 1.71 3.84 13.33
N SER A 124 0.56 4.15 13.93
CA SER A 124 0.48 5.00 15.13
C SER A 124 0.91 4.30 16.42
N ILE A 125 1.00 2.97 16.44
CA ILE A 125 1.46 2.22 17.63
C ILE A 125 3.00 2.15 17.73
N ILE A 126 3.74 2.30 16.63
CA ILE A 126 5.20 2.17 16.59
C ILE A 126 5.90 3.06 17.62
N PRO A 127 5.59 4.37 17.73
CA PRO A 127 6.19 5.23 18.75
C PRO A 127 5.94 4.73 20.17
N GLN A 128 4.76 4.18 20.45
CA GLN A 128 4.41 3.69 21.79
C GLN A 128 5.20 2.42 22.19
N ILE A 129 5.60 1.61 21.20
CA ILE A 129 6.38 0.38 21.44
C ILE A 129 7.87 0.68 21.55
N VAL A 130 8.37 1.68 20.80
CA VAL A 130 9.82 1.93 20.64
C VAL A 130 10.32 2.92 21.68
N LEU A 131 9.49 3.93 22.05
CA LEU A 131 9.91 4.97 22.99
C LEU A 131 9.57 4.60 24.44
N PRO A 132 10.43 4.98 25.43
CA PRO A 132 10.16 4.79 26.85
C PRO A 132 8.90 5.53 27.30
N GLN A 133 8.09 4.91 28.16
CA GLN A 133 6.82 5.51 28.64
C GLN A 133 7.00 6.84 29.37
N LYS A 134 8.15 7.09 29.99
CA LYS A 134 8.44 8.33 30.73
C LYS A 134 8.36 9.58 29.85
N THR A 135 8.69 9.46 28.57
CA THR A 135 8.73 10.59 27.63
C THR A 135 7.34 11.14 27.30
N PHE A 136 6.30 10.31 27.36
CA PHE A 136 4.92 10.75 27.06
C PHE A 136 4.29 11.55 28.21
N THR A 137 4.78 11.40 29.43
CA THR A 137 4.24 12.09 30.63
C THR A 137 4.99 13.39 30.92
N GLN A 138 6.31 13.45 30.67
CA GLN A 138 7.15 14.63 30.95
C GLN A 138 6.85 15.84 30.05
N ASN A 139 6.46 15.64 28.79
CA ASN A 139 6.06 16.75 27.91
C ASN A 139 4.82 17.54 28.39
N LYS A 140 4.09 17.05 29.39
CA LYS A 140 2.97 17.79 29.99
C LYS A 140 3.36 18.64 31.21
N THR A 141 4.37 18.22 31.97
CA THR A 141 4.74 18.87 33.22
C THR A 141 5.79 19.96 33.01
N ASN A 142 6.72 19.80 32.09
CA ASN A 142 7.82 20.76 31.87
C ASN A 142 7.41 22.06 31.18
N LYS A 143 6.21 22.13 30.58
CA LYS A 143 5.69 23.39 30.03
C LYS A 143 5.26 24.42 31.09
N ILE A 144 5.17 24.03 32.33
CA ILE A 144 4.70 24.88 33.43
C ILE A 144 5.86 25.29 34.37
N GLN A 145 6.99 24.59 34.37
CA GLN A 145 8.10 24.83 35.31
C GLN A 145 9.40 25.39 34.71
N ALA A 146 9.47 25.57 33.38
CA ALA A 146 10.69 25.99 32.69
C ALA A 146 10.85 27.51 32.64
N LEU A 147 11.02 28.16 33.78
CA LEU A 147 11.39 29.58 33.85
C LEU A 147 12.70 29.85 34.61
N ASP A 148 13.35 28.87 35.26
CA ASP A 148 14.48 29.16 36.16
C ASP A 148 15.73 28.26 36.05
N SER A 149 15.92 27.41 35.02
CA SER A 149 17.18 26.64 34.90
C SER A 149 17.52 26.35 33.44
N ILE A 150 18.20 27.28 32.81
CA ILE A 150 18.73 27.17 31.46
C ILE A 150 20.22 26.78 31.61
N ASP A 151 20.65 25.63 31.04
CA ASP A 151 21.90 25.39 30.31
C ASP A 151 22.32 23.92 30.23
N GLU A 152 22.19 23.07 31.26
CA GLU A 152 22.59 21.66 31.20
C GLU A 152 21.42 20.72 30.84
N GLU A 153 20.20 21.05 31.23
CA GLU A 153 18.98 20.27 30.95
C GLU A 153 18.59 20.36 29.48
N GLU A 154 18.84 21.45 28.78
CA GLU A 154 18.57 21.66 27.36
C GLU A 154 19.51 20.85 26.46
N LEU A 155 20.77 20.68 26.84
CA LEU A 155 21.74 19.84 26.13
C LEU A 155 21.44 18.36 26.28
N MET A 156 21.07 17.90 27.48
CA MET A 156 20.64 16.53 27.75
C MET A 156 19.29 16.19 27.07
N ASP A 157 18.38 17.14 26.97
CA ASP A 157 17.10 16.98 26.28
C ASP A 157 17.29 16.87 24.74
N GLY A 158 18.23 17.63 24.18
CA GLY A 158 18.59 17.59 22.77
C GLY A 158 19.24 16.26 22.35
N GLU A 159 20.07 15.68 23.19
CA GLU A 159 20.72 14.39 22.92
C GLU A 159 19.75 13.22 23.05
N SER A 160 18.90 13.26 24.07
CA SER A 160 17.81 12.32 24.29
C SER A 160 16.81 12.34 23.11
N GLN A 161 16.45 13.51 22.61
CA GLN A 161 15.57 13.70 21.47
C GLN A 161 16.21 13.17 20.16
N LYS A 162 17.51 13.35 19.96
CA LYS A 162 18.25 12.75 18.83
C LYS A 162 18.21 11.23 18.87
N ILE A 163 18.46 10.62 20.01
CA ILE A 163 18.42 9.15 20.19
C ILE A 163 17.00 8.61 19.91
N GLN A 164 15.96 9.27 20.43
CA GLN A 164 14.58 8.88 20.19
C GLN A 164 14.19 8.97 18.70
N ASN A 165 14.58 10.05 18.02
CA ASN A 165 14.34 10.21 16.59
C ASN A 165 15.07 9.13 15.78
N GLN A 166 16.31 8.78 16.13
CA GLN A 166 17.03 7.68 15.49
C GLN A 166 16.34 6.33 15.68
N GLN A 167 15.82 6.05 16.89
CA GLN A 167 15.08 4.81 17.16
C GLN A 167 13.78 4.74 16.35
N LEU A 168 13.04 5.84 16.23
CA LEU A 168 11.83 5.91 15.40
C LEU A 168 12.13 5.72 13.92
N ILE A 169 13.18 6.37 13.41
CA ILE A 169 13.61 6.21 12.01
C ILE A 169 13.97 4.75 11.75
N LYS A 170 14.78 4.13 12.63
CA LYS A 170 15.16 2.72 12.50
C LYS A 170 13.93 1.79 12.51
N ALA A 171 12.99 2.02 13.42
CA ALA A 171 11.77 1.23 13.51
C ALA A 171 10.89 1.38 12.26
N SER A 172 10.72 2.60 11.75
CA SER A 172 9.99 2.89 10.54
C SER A 172 10.65 2.24 9.32
N THR A 173 11.98 2.32 9.20
CA THR A 173 12.75 1.67 8.13
C THR A 173 12.56 0.16 8.16
N MET A 174 12.66 -0.49 9.34
CA MET A 174 12.43 -1.92 9.45
C MET A 174 11.01 -2.31 9.03
N ASN A 175 10.00 -1.54 9.44
CA ASN A 175 8.61 -1.78 9.05
C ASN A 175 8.41 -1.65 7.52
N THR A 176 9.03 -0.66 6.88
CA THR A 176 8.99 -0.49 5.43
C THR A 176 9.74 -1.60 4.70
N THR A 177 10.89 -2.05 5.24
CA THR A 177 11.65 -3.16 4.66
C THR A 177 10.85 -4.46 4.67
N ILE A 178 10.12 -4.75 5.77
CA ILE A 178 9.23 -5.91 5.84
C ILE A 178 8.17 -5.84 4.75
N TRP A 179 7.53 -4.69 4.56
CA TRP A 179 6.55 -4.51 3.50
C TRP A 179 7.15 -4.79 2.12
N GLN A 180 8.31 -4.22 1.81
CA GLN A 180 8.97 -4.39 0.51
C GLN A 180 9.39 -5.84 0.26
N MET A 181 9.99 -6.51 1.25
CA MET A 181 10.36 -7.93 1.13
C MET A 181 9.11 -8.82 0.94
N SER A 182 8.05 -8.54 1.71
CA SER A 182 6.80 -9.27 1.57
C SER A 182 6.14 -9.03 0.21
N ALA A 183 6.23 -7.81 -0.34
CA ALA A 183 5.67 -7.49 -1.66
C ALA A 183 6.37 -8.22 -2.83
N ILE A 184 7.62 -8.67 -2.61
CA ILE A 184 8.32 -9.53 -3.58
C ILE A 184 7.94 -11.01 -3.36
N ILE A 185 8.08 -11.48 -2.12
CA ILE A 185 7.99 -12.91 -1.79
C ILE A 185 6.52 -13.37 -1.71
N GLY A 186 5.63 -12.54 -1.15
CA GLY A 186 4.23 -12.89 -0.89
C GLY A 186 3.45 -13.32 -2.13
N PRO A 187 3.44 -12.50 -3.21
CA PRO A 187 2.76 -12.88 -4.45
C PRO A 187 3.31 -14.15 -5.08
N ALA A 188 4.64 -14.31 -5.10
CA ALA A 188 5.28 -15.52 -5.61
C ALA A 188 4.84 -16.76 -4.81
N LEU A 189 4.92 -16.70 -3.47
CA LEU A 189 4.44 -17.77 -2.61
C LEU A 189 2.97 -18.07 -2.85
N GLY A 190 2.12 -17.05 -2.97
CA GLY A 190 0.69 -17.21 -3.24
C GLY A 190 0.43 -17.98 -4.53
N GLY A 191 1.12 -17.62 -5.61
CA GLY A 191 1.01 -18.32 -6.89
C GLY A 191 1.49 -19.78 -6.85
N PHE A 192 2.62 -20.05 -6.20
CA PHE A 192 3.15 -21.41 -6.04
C PHE A 192 2.27 -22.29 -5.15
N ILE A 193 1.79 -21.76 -4.02
CA ILE A 193 0.91 -22.50 -3.10
C ILE A 193 -0.42 -22.81 -3.81
N TYR A 194 -1.00 -21.83 -4.50
CA TYR A 194 -2.24 -22.05 -5.25
C TYR A 194 -2.08 -23.10 -6.33
N ALA A 195 -1.01 -23.04 -7.10
CA ALA A 195 -0.76 -24.01 -8.18
C ALA A 195 -0.53 -25.43 -7.69
N GLY A 196 0.06 -25.59 -6.50
CA GLY A 196 0.30 -26.92 -5.92
C GLY A 196 -0.88 -27.50 -5.15
N PHE A 197 -1.66 -26.63 -4.49
CA PHE A 197 -2.63 -27.08 -3.48
C PHE A 197 -4.04 -26.48 -3.66
N GLY A 198 -4.24 -25.60 -4.64
CA GLY A 198 -5.51 -24.96 -4.94
C GLY A 198 -5.94 -23.87 -3.95
N MET A 199 -7.16 -23.38 -4.13
CA MET A 199 -7.73 -22.23 -3.40
C MET A 199 -7.87 -22.50 -1.89
N THR A 200 -8.48 -23.62 -1.51
CA THR A 200 -8.82 -23.94 -0.11
C THR A 200 -7.58 -23.99 0.78
N VAL A 201 -6.52 -24.70 0.34
CA VAL A 201 -5.26 -24.81 1.10
C VAL A 201 -4.54 -23.47 1.16
N SER A 202 -4.53 -22.69 0.06
CA SER A 202 -3.93 -21.37 0.03
C SER A 202 -4.58 -20.45 1.06
N MET A 203 -5.92 -20.45 1.13
CA MET A 203 -6.64 -19.64 2.10
C MET A 203 -6.49 -20.16 3.54
N ALA A 204 -6.37 -21.47 3.75
CA ALA A 204 -6.08 -22.03 5.07
C ALA A 204 -4.70 -21.56 5.59
N ILE A 205 -3.69 -21.47 4.71
CA ILE A 205 -2.38 -20.92 5.06
C ILE A 205 -2.50 -19.43 5.43
N VAL A 206 -3.31 -18.65 4.71
CA VAL A 206 -3.61 -17.24 5.06
C VAL A 206 -4.21 -17.14 6.46
N VAL A 207 -5.19 -17.98 6.78
CA VAL A 207 -5.82 -18.05 8.12
C VAL A 207 -4.77 -18.37 9.19
N ILE A 208 -3.91 -19.36 8.97
CA ILE A 208 -2.83 -19.73 9.90
C ILE A 208 -1.87 -18.55 10.11
N CYS A 209 -1.49 -17.85 9.05
CA CYS A 209 -0.64 -16.66 9.14
C CYS A 209 -1.29 -15.56 9.99
N ILE A 210 -2.60 -15.29 9.80
CA ILE A 210 -3.31 -14.28 10.58
C ILE A 210 -3.40 -14.69 12.06
N ILE A 211 -3.74 -15.94 12.35
CA ILE A 211 -3.78 -16.46 13.73
C ILE A 211 -2.41 -16.33 14.39
N THR A 212 -1.35 -16.74 13.70
CA THR A 212 0.03 -16.59 14.19
C THR A 212 0.35 -15.12 14.47
N GLY A 213 -0.02 -14.21 13.57
CA GLY A 213 0.14 -12.78 13.75
C GLY A 213 -0.61 -12.26 14.98
N ILE A 214 -1.85 -12.69 15.21
CA ILE A 214 -2.64 -12.32 16.40
C ILE A 214 -1.94 -12.82 17.68
N ILE A 215 -1.54 -14.09 17.72
CA ILE A 215 -0.84 -14.69 18.88
C ILE A 215 0.44 -13.91 19.20
N LEU A 216 1.25 -13.59 18.20
CA LEU A 216 2.46 -12.80 18.39
C LEU A 216 2.14 -11.41 18.93
N PHE A 217 1.09 -10.78 18.45
CA PHE A 217 0.73 -9.43 18.85
C PHE A 217 0.10 -9.36 20.24
N THR A 218 -0.52 -10.43 20.74
CA THR A 218 -0.99 -10.49 22.13
C THR A 218 0.13 -10.37 23.16
N GLN A 219 1.38 -10.68 22.78
CA GLN A 219 2.58 -10.51 23.64
C GLN A 219 3.01 -9.03 23.77
N VAL A 220 2.45 -8.12 22.97
CA VAL A 220 2.70 -6.67 23.12
C VAL A 220 1.81 -6.13 24.21
N ALA A 221 2.41 -5.43 25.20
CA ALA A 221 1.67 -4.89 26.33
C ALA A 221 0.67 -3.80 25.90
N SER A 222 -0.47 -3.78 26.56
CA SER A 222 -1.46 -2.71 26.40
C SER A 222 -0.92 -1.43 27.02
N LYS A 223 -0.94 -0.34 26.25
CA LYS A 223 -0.49 0.99 26.72
C LYS A 223 -1.68 1.94 26.75
N PRO A 224 -1.72 2.86 27.73
CA PRO A 224 -2.82 3.80 27.84
C PRO A 224 -2.96 4.64 26.57
N ALA A 225 -4.18 4.98 26.23
CA ALA A 225 -4.46 5.89 25.12
C ALA A 225 -3.85 7.27 25.44
N VAL A 226 -3.01 7.76 24.53
CA VAL A 226 -2.46 9.12 24.64
C VAL A 226 -3.55 10.08 24.16
N GLN A 227 -4.25 10.71 25.10
CA GLN A 227 -5.17 11.80 24.75
C GLN A 227 -4.37 12.97 24.18
N LYS A 228 -4.30 13.06 22.86
CA LYS A 228 -3.95 14.32 22.18
C LYS A 228 -5.16 15.24 22.29
N ASN A 229 -5.03 16.34 23.03
CA ASN A 229 -5.99 17.46 22.99
C ASN A 229 -5.91 18.16 21.61
N ASN A 230 -6.25 17.45 20.54
CA ASN A 230 -6.46 18.07 19.25
C ASN A 230 -7.91 18.55 19.18
N THR A 231 -8.13 19.81 19.44
CA THR A 231 -9.44 20.47 19.40
C THR A 231 -9.95 20.70 17.98
N GLU A 232 -9.11 20.56 16.95
CA GLU A 232 -9.49 20.78 15.57
C GLU A 232 -10.18 19.55 14.95
N PRO A 233 -11.33 19.72 14.30
CA PRO A 233 -11.99 18.65 13.54
C PRO A 233 -11.07 18.04 12.46
N ILE A 234 -11.11 16.73 12.30
CA ILE A 234 -10.26 16.00 11.32
C ILE A 234 -10.51 16.51 9.90
N LEU A 235 -11.77 16.81 9.58
CA LEU A 235 -12.16 17.33 8.26
C LEU A 235 -11.51 18.69 7.96
N ASP A 236 -11.34 19.55 8.96
CA ASP A 236 -10.72 20.86 8.76
C ASP A 236 -9.21 20.72 8.52
N ARG A 237 -8.56 19.83 9.25
CA ARG A 237 -7.14 19.48 9.02
C ARG A 237 -6.93 18.88 7.61
N LEU A 238 -7.84 18.03 7.16
CA LEU A 238 -7.78 17.46 5.81
C LEU A 238 -8.00 18.53 4.73
N LYS A 239 -9.01 19.39 4.91
CA LYS A 239 -9.28 20.53 4.00
C LYS A 239 -8.08 21.46 3.88
N GLU A 240 -7.40 21.73 4.99
CA GLU A 240 -6.20 22.56 5.02
C GLU A 240 -5.04 21.89 4.26
N GLY A 241 -4.84 20.57 4.46
CA GLY A 241 -3.87 19.80 3.69
C GLY A 241 -4.16 19.81 2.18
N ILE A 242 -5.41 19.59 1.79
CA ILE A 242 -5.86 19.67 0.41
C ILE A 242 -5.62 21.08 -0.16
N ARG A 243 -6.03 22.10 0.56
CA ARG A 243 -5.84 23.52 0.15
C ARG A 243 -4.36 23.83 -0.07
N PHE A 244 -3.49 23.40 0.83
CA PHE A 244 -2.03 23.59 0.70
C PHE A 244 -1.48 22.92 -0.56
N VAL A 245 -1.86 21.65 -0.82
CA VAL A 245 -1.45 20.91 -2.02
C VAL A 245 -1.90 21.62 -3.29
N PHE A 246 -3.16 22.07 -3.35
CA PHE A 246 -3.69 22.78 -4.53
C PHE A 246 -3.09 24.18 -4.75
N GLN A 247 -2.63 24.84 -3.70
CA GLN A 247 -1.94 26.14 -3.78
C GLN A 247 -0.48 25.99 -4.22
N ASN A 248 0.16 24.85 -3.96
CA ASN A 248 1.55 24.59 -4.34
C ASN A 248 1.62 23.88 -5.71
N LYS A 249 1.87 24.66 -6.77
CA LYS A 249 1.88 24.13 -8.14
C LYS A 249 2.87 22.96 -8.36
N ILE A 250 4.02 22.96 -7.67
CA ILE A 250 5.04 21.91 -7.82
C ILE A 250 4.55 20.61 -7.19
N ILE A 251 4.03 20.67 -5.96
CA ILE A 251 3.48 19.50 -5.28
C ILE A 251 2.27 18.96 -6.05
N LEU A 252 1.35 19.83 -6.45
CA LEU A 252 0.17 19.44 -7.23
C LEU A 252 0.56 18.76 -8.54
N THR A 253 1.51 19.32 -9.28
CA THR A 253 1.98 18.72 -10.54
C THR A 253 2.60 17.35 -10.31
N ALA A 254 3.45 17.21 -9.30
CA ALA A 254 4.09 15.93 -8.98
C ALA A 254 3.07 14.85 -8.57
N LEU A 255 2.10 15.21 -7.71
CA LEU A 255 1.03 14.29 -7.30
C LEU A 255 0.06 13.95 -8.44
N SER A 256 -0.32 14.94 -9.26
CA SER A 256 -1.22 14.70 -10.39
C SER A 256 -0.58 13.84 -11.46
N LEU A 257 0.71 14.07 -11.77
CA LEU A 257 1.46 13.26 -12.73
C LEU A 257 1.46 11.78 -12.33
N ASP A 258 1.72 11.50 -11.06
CA ASP A 258 1.68 10.15 -10.53
C ASP A 258 0.26 9.56 -10.49
N MET A 259 -0.69 10.32 -9.95
CA MET A 259 -2.08 9.88 -9.84
C MET A 259 -2.64 9.43 -11.19
N PHE A 260 -2.49 10.26 -12.22
CA PHE A 260 -3.01 9.92 -13.54
C PHE A 260 -2.20 8.81 -14.23
N SER A 261 -0.88 8.73 -14.00
CA SER A 261 -0.05 7.67 -14.55
C SER A 261 -0.43 6.31 -13.96
N VAL A 262 -0.69 6.24 -12.66
CA VAL A 262 -1.12 5.01 -11.97
C VAL A 262 -2.57 4.68 -12.31
N LEU A 263 -3.45 5.70 -12.38
CA LEU A 263 -4.87 5.52 -12.72
C LEU A 263 -5.04 4.81 -14.07
N PHE A 264 -4.33 5.27 -15.08
CA PHE A 264 -4.41 4.68 -16.43
C PHE A 264 -3.38 3.57 -16.66
N GLY A 265 -2.32 3.53 -15.87
CA GLY A 265 -1.26 2.52 -15.94
C GLY A 265 -1.55 1.22 -15.17
N GLY A 266 -2.80 0.93 -14.81
CA GLY A 266 -3.21 -0.17 -13.93
C GLY A 266 -3.03 -1.61 -14.47
N ALA A 267 -2.07 -1.86 -15.37
CA ALA A 267 -1.81 -3.18 -15.97
C ALA A 267 -1.64 -4.31 -14.94
N VAL A 268 -1.16 -3.98 -13.72
CA VAL A 268 -0.97 -4.96 -12.63
C VAL A 268 -2.28 -5.61 -12.19
N ALA A 269 -3.42 -4.91 -12.30
CA ALA A 269 -4.73 -5.47 -11.99
C ALA A 269 -5.13 -6.56 -12.98
N LEU A 270 -4.70 -6.45 -14.23
CA LEU A 270 -4.99 -7.39 -15.33
C LEU A 270 -4.00 -8.55 -15.41
N LEU A 271 -3.00 -8.65 -14.55
CA LEU A 271 -2.01 -9.73 -14.58
C LEU A 271 -2.63 -11.14 -14.55
N PRO A 272 -3.76 -11.44 -13.86
CA PRO A 272 -4.41 -12.73 -13.96
C PRO A 272 -4.85 -13.05 -15.38
N VAL A 273 -5.39 -12.08 -16.15
CA VAL A 273 -5.77 -12.25 -17.55
C VAL A 273 -4.55 -12.55 -18.41
N PHE A 274 -3.48 -11.77 -18.25
CA PHE A 274 -2.22 -12.00 -18.96
C PHE A 274 -1.64 -13.37 -18.65
N ALA A 275 -1.63 -13.78 -17.39
CA ALA A 275 -1.04 -15.06 -16.97
C ALA A 275 -1.83 -16.27 -17.47
N GLU A 276 -3.15 -16.16 -17.58
CA GLU A 276 -4.01 -17.25 -18.02
C GLU A 276 -4.16 -17.29 -19.54
N ASP A 277 -4.56 -16.18 -20.18
CA ASP A 277 -5.02 -16.17 -21.56
C ASP A 277 -3.91 -15.80 -22.57
N ILE A 278 -2.92 -14.98 -22.19
CA ILE A 278 -1.94 -14.41 -23.12
C ILE A 278 -0.59 -15.12 -22.99
N LEU A 279 -0.09 -15.25 -21.77
CA LEU A 279 1.21 -15.85 -21.48
C LEU A 279 1.11 -17.35 -21.17
N ALA A 280 -0.08 -17.85 -20.88
CA ALA A 280 -0.38 -19.24 -20.54
C ALA A 280 0.60 -19.82 -19.48
N CYS A 281 0.98 -19.00 -18.48
CA CYS A 281 1.97 -19.34 -17.48
C CYS A 281 1.37 -19.79 -16.14
N GLY A 282 0.04 -19.78 -16.02
CA GLY A 282 -0.70 -20.24 -14.87
C GLY A 282 -0.50 -19.41 -13.59
N PRO A 283 -1.00 -19.90 -12.44
CA PRO A 283 -0.94 -19.16 -11.18
C PRO A 283 0.48 -18.97 -10.64
N GLN A 284 1.41 -19.90 -10.93
CA GLN A 284 2.83 -19.75 -10.57
C GLN A 284 3.43 -18.56 -11.32
N GLY A 285 3.20 -18.49 -12.64
CA GLY A 285 3.65 -17.39 -13.47
C GLY A 285 3.05 -16.05 -13.02
N LEU A 286 1.77 -16.01 -12.63
CA LEU A 286 1.13 -14.83 -12.04
C LEU A 286 1.87 -14.37 -10.79
N GLY A 287 2.21 -15.29 -9.87
CA GLY A 287 2.94 -14.96 -8.66
C GLY A 287 4.29 -14.29 -8.95
N ILE A 288 5.04 -14.82 -9.92
CA ILE A 288 6.32 -14.26 -10.35
C ILE A 288 6.12 -12.90 -11.04
N LEU A 289 5.16 -12.78 -11.96
CA LEU A 289 4.84 -11.52 -12.64
C LEU A 289 4.53 -10.40 -11.62
N ARG A 290 3.73 -10.70 -10.60
CA ARG A 290 3.40 -9.74 -9.53
C ARG A 290 4.58 -9.36 -8.63
N ALA A 291 5.58 -10.24 -8.48
CA ALA A 291 6.78 -9.96 -7.69
C ALA A 291 7.77 -9.02 -8.42
N MET A 292 7.77 -9.01 -9.76
CA MET A 292 8.76 -8.28 -10.56
C MET A 292 8.78 -6.77 -10.34
N PRO A 293 7.65 -6.04 -10.29
CA PRO A 293 7.68 -4.60 -10.02
C PRO A 293 8.31 -4.27 -8.67
N SER A 294 7.97 -5.03 -7.63
CA SER A 294 8.55 -4.83 -6.29
C SER A 294 10.05 -5.12 -6.26
N LEU A 295 10.50 -6.14 -6.98
CA LEU A 295 11.93 -6.46 -7.12
C LEU A 295 12.68 -5.32 -7.84
N GLY A 296 12.12 -4.80 -8.92
CA GLY A 296 12.66 -3.64 -9.64
C GLY A 296 12.76 -2.40 -8.76
N ALA A 297 11.71 -2.12 -7.97
CA ALA A 297 11.68 -1.02 -7.04
C ALA A 297 12.77 -1.13 -5.96
N VAL A 298 12.91 -2.30 -5.32
CA VAL A 298 13.92 -2.52 -4.26
C VAL A 298 15.34 -2.33 -4.78
N ILE A 299 15.66 -2.92 -5.94
CA ILE A 299 16.99 -2.79 -6.54
C ILE A 299 17.28 -1.33 -6.91
N THR A 300 16.31 -0.63 -7.49
CA THR A 300 16.47 0.76 -7.92
C THR A 300 16.59 1.70 -6.71
N ILE A 301 15.77 1.56 -5.67
CA ILE A 301 15.88 2.35 -4.45
C ILE A 301 17.24 2.13 -3.78
N SER A 302 17.71 0.88 -3.71
CA SER A 302 19.03 0.55 -3.16
C SER A 302 20.14 1.22 -3.96
N TYR A 303 20.06 1.22 -5.28
CA TYR A 303 21.03 1.89 -6.15
C TYR A 303 21.03 3.41 -5.97
N ILE A 304 19.83 4.04 -5.94
CA ILE A 304 19.67 5.49 -5.73
C ILE A 304 20.17 5.92 -4.34
N SER A 305 20.02 5.07 -3.33
CA SER A 305 20.56 5.35 -1.98
C SER A 305 22.09 5.42 -1.96
N TRP A 306 22.75 4.73 -2.88
CA TRP A 306 24.19 4.74 -3.04
C TRP A 306 24.70 5.90 -3.94
N LYS A 307 23.95 6.21 -5.00
CA LYS A 307 24.30 7.27 -5.97
C LYS A 307 23.22 8.34 -5.97
N LYS A 308 23.65 9.61 -5.85
CA LYS A 308 22.73 10.75 -6.01
C LYS A 308 22.03 10.68 -7.37
N ILE A 309 20.73 10.99 -7.41
CA ILE A 309 19.96 11.08 -8.65
C ILE A 309 20.63 12.15 -9.54
N PRO A 310 21.11 11.80 -10.75
CA PRO A 310 21.76 12.73 -11.64
C PRO A 310 20.74 13.69 -12.27
N GLY A 311 21.15 14.95 -12.49
CA GLY A 311 20.42 15.90 -13.30
C GLY A 311 19.37 16.75 -12.58
N LYS A 312 18.55 17.42 -13.37
CA LYS A 312 17.44 18.27 -12.86
C LYS A 312 16.29 17.39 -12.41
N VAL A 313 15.92 17.48 -11.16
CA VAL A 313 14.88 16.63 -10.49
C VAL A 313 13.60 16.51 -11.32
N GLY A 314 13.09 17.63 -11.87
CA GLY A 314 11.88 17.61 -12.69
C GLY A 314 12.03 16.82 -13.99
N HIS A 315 13.17 16.91 -14.68
CA HIS A 315 13.44 16.13 -15.90
C HIS A 315 13.54 14.64 -15.59
N THR A 316 14.21 14.28 -14.49
CA THR A 316 14.33 12.87 -14.07
C THR A 316 12.96 12.28 -13.73
N LEU A 317 12.08 13.06 -13.08
CA LEU A 317 10.69 12.64 -12.81
C LEU A 317 9.94 12.38 -14.13
N LEU A 318 10.00 13.29 -15.10
CA LEU A 318 9.33 13.11 -16.38
C LEU A 318 9.84 11.89 -17.15
N TRP A 319 11.17 11.65 -17.17
CA TRP A 319 11.75 10.47 -17.80
C TRP A 319 11.37 9.17 -17.07
N ALA A 320 11.29 9.19 -15.75
CA ALA A 320 10.84 8.03 -14.98
C ALA A 320 9.39 7.67 -15.31
N VAL A 321 8.48 8.66 -15.33
CA VAL A 321 7.07 8.41 -15.68
C VAL A 321 6.91 8.04 -17.16
N ALA A 322 7.72 8.61 -18.05
CA ALA A 322 7.72 8.19 -19.47
C ALA A 322 8.18 6.72 -19.62
N GLY A 323 9.26 6.33 -18.92
CA GLY A 323 9.73 4.95 -18.87
C GLY A 323 8.66 3.98 -18.31
N PHE A 324 7.96 4.40 -17.25
CA PHE A 324 6.83 3.66 -16.70
C PHE A 324 5.73 3.44 -17.75
N GLY A 325 5.26 4.48 -18.44
CA GLY A 325 4.26 4.36 -19.49
C GLY A 325 4.71 3.50 -20.68
N LEU A 326 5.98 3.66 -21.10
CA LEU A 326 6.54 2.87 -22.19
C LEU A 326 6.62 1.38 -21.85
N THR A 327 7.06 1.05 -20.63
CA THR A 327 7.14 -0.36 -20.19
C THR A 327 5.76 -1.01 -20.10
N ILE A 328 4.71 -0.26 -19.75
CA ILE A 328 3.31 -0.74 -19.78
C ILE A 328 2.89 -1.06 -21.20
N ILE A 329 3.13 -0.18 -22.18
CA ILE A 329 2.79 -0.44 -23.58
C ILE A 329 3.50 -1.70 -24.09
N LEU A 330 4.81 -1.80 -23.86
CA LEU A 330 5.59 -2.96 -24.29
C LEU A 330 5.15 -4.25 -23.59
N PHE A 331 4.79 -4.17 -22.29
CA PHE A 331 4.21 -5.31 -21.57
C PHE A 331 2.86 -5.73 -22.18
N GLY A 332 1.97 -4.78 -22.47
CA GLY A 332 0.68 -5.07 -23.10
C GLY A 332 0.80 -5.77 -24.44
N LEU A 333 1.86 -5.50 -25.20
CA LEU A 333 2.15 -6.12 -26.50
C LEU A 333 2.94 -7.43 -26.39
N SER A 334 3.49 -7.73 -25.22
CA SER A 334 4.34 -8.91 -25.02
C SER A 334 3.53 -10.19 -24.90
N THR A 335 3.89 -11.19 -25.68
CA THR A 335 3.40 -12.57 -25.59
C THR A 335 4.45 -13.53 -25.02
N ASN A 336 5.64 -13.03 -24.68
CA ASN A 336 6.72 -13.83 -24.12
C ASN A 336 6.84 -13.61 -22.61
N PHE A 337 6.77 -14.69 -21.85
CA PHE A 337 6.80 -14.64 -20.37
C PHE A 337 8.07 -13.97 -19.83
N TYR A 338 9.25 -14.34 -20.34
CA TYR A 338 10.52 -13.77 -19.84
C TYR A 338 10.67 -12.29 -20.18
N LEU A 339 10.24 -11.88 -21.37
CA LEU A 339 10.20 -10.46 -21.75
C LEU A 339 9.24 -9.69 -20.82
N SER A 340 8.07 -10.25 -20.55
CA SER A 340 7.09 -9.66 -19.63
C SER A 340 7.65 -9.48 -18.22
N LEU A 341 8.44 -10.43 -17.71
CA LEU A 341 9.14 -10.29 -16.42
C LEU A 341 10.10 -9.10 -16.42
N VAL A 342 10.92 -8.96 -17.47
CA VAL A 342 11.87 -7.84 -17.58
C VAL A 342 11.14 -6.50 -17.67
N LEU A 343 10.06 -6.44 -18.44
CA LEU A 343 9.27 -5.21 -18.59
C LEU A 343 8.60 -4.79 -17.29
N LEU A 344 8.03 -5.74 -16.53
CA LEU A 344 7.45 -5.47 -15.22
C LEU A 344 8.52 -5.08 -14.18
N PHE A 345 9.70 -5.71 -14.24
CA PHE A 345 10.84 -5.28 -13.41
C PHE A 345 11.23 -3.82 -13.70
N LEU A 346 11.39 -3.46 -14.97
CA LEU A 346 11.70 -2.09 -15.39
C LEU A 346 10.56 -1.12 -15.03
N ASN A 347 9.32 -1.55 -15.13
CA ASN A 347 8.16 -0.78 -14.72
C ASN A 347 8.26 -0.37 -13.24
N GLY A 348 8.50 -1.33 -12.34
CA GLY A 348 8.71 -1.04 -10.93
C GLY A 348 9.97 -0.21 -10.65
N ALA A 349 11.03 -0.39 -11.44
CA ALA A 349 12.24 0.42 -11.34
C ALA A 349 11.94 1.90 -11.65
N PHE A 350 11.24 2.20 -12.74
CA PHE A 350 10.84 3.56 -13.11
C PHE A 350 9.87 4.17 -12.11
N ASP A 351 8.87 3.41 -11.65
CA ASP A 351 7.94 3.87 -10.62
C ASP A 351 8.66 4.28 -9.34
N SER A 352 9.61 3.47 -8.88
CA SER A 352 10.36 3.76 -7.65
C SER A 352 11.19 5.05 -7.73
N VAL A 353 11.74 5.40 -8.91
CA VAL A 353 12.40 6.69 -9.14
C VAL A 353 11.41 7.84 -8.96
N SER A 354 10.20 7.72 -9.54
CA SER A 354 9.12 8.70 -9.39
C SER A 354 8.73 8.87 -7.91
N VAL A 355 8.51 7.76 -7.19
CA VAL A 355 8.14 7.75 -5.77
C VAL A 355 9.20 8.46 -4.92
N VAL A 356 10.49 8.18 -5.10
CA VAL A 356 11.58 8.81 -4.33
C VAL A 356 11.64 10.31 -4.60
N ILE A 357 11.57 10.73 -5.86
CA ILE A 357 11.61 12.15 -6.24
C ILE A 357 10.41 12.89 -5.65
N ARG A 358 9.21 12.35 -5.80
CA ARG A 358 7.98 12.94 -5.30
C ARG A 358 7.99 13.05 -3.77
N SER A 359 8.42 12.00 -3.07
CA SER A 359 8.56 12.03 -1.62
C SER A 359 9.50 13.12 -1.15
N ASN A 360 10.63 13.31 -1.83
CA ASN A 360 11.59 14.38 -1.53
C ASN A 360 10.99 15.77 -1.79
N ILE A 361 10.30 15.97 -2.93
CA ILE A 361 9.62 17.24 -3.24
C ILE A 361 8.61 17.60 -2.12
N ILE A 362 7.77 16.65 -1.71
CA ILE A 362 6.79 16.85 -0.64
C ILE A 362 7.50 17.21 0.66
N GLN A 363 8.56 16.49 1.05
CA GLN A 363 9.27 16.75 2.31
C GLN A 363 9.96 18.12 2.33
N ILE A 364 10.57 18.54 1.22
CA ILE A 364 11.31 19.82 1.15
C ILE A 364 10.35 21.01 1.10
N LEU A 365 9.25 20.91 0.34
CA LEU A 365 8.34 22.03 0.11
C LEU A 365 7.22 22.14 1.16
N THR A 366 7.11 21.18 2.08
CA THR A 366 6.06 21.19 3.10
C THR A 366 6.63 21.65 4.45
N PRO A 367 6.12 22.76 5.03
CA PRO A 367 6.48 23.18 6.37
C PRO A 367 6.18 22.11 7.42
N ASP A 368 6.96 22.07 8.52
CA ASP A 368 6.83 21.05 9.57
C ASP A 368 5.42 20.96 10.15
N SER A 369 4.73 22.11 10.31
CA SER A 369 3.36 22.18 10.81
C SER A 369 2.33 21.52 9.89
N MET A 370 2.63 21.39 8.58
CA MET A 370 1.74 20.85 7.56
C MET A 370 2.09 19.42 7.12
N ARG A 371 3.26 18.89 7.51
CA ARG A 371 3.76 17.58 7.03
C ARG A 371 2.75 16.44 7.21
N GLY A 372 2.12 16.35 8.38
CA GLY A 372 1.13 15.30 8.64
C GLY A 372 -0.13 15.43 7.76
N ARG A 373 -0.61 16.67 7.55
CA ARG A 373 -1.79 16.98 6.72
C ARG A 373 -1.52 16.65 5.24
N VAL A 374 -0.37 17.07 4.72
CA VAL A 374 0.06 16.79 3.33
C VAL A 374 0.33 15.29 3.11
N ALA A 375 0.95 14.60 4.08
CA ALA A 375 1.15 13.16 4.01
C ALA A 375 -0.17 12.38 3.94
N ALA A 376 -1.20 12.81 4.69
CA ALA A 376 -2.53 12.22 4.62
C ALA A 376 -3.15 12.38 3.23
N VAL A 377 -3.06 13.59 2.64
CA VAL A 377 -3.52 13.88 1.27
C VAL A 377 -2.77 13.01 0.26
N ASN A 378 -1.44 12.91 0.35
CA ASN A 378 -0.63 12.06 -0.53
C ASN A 378 -1.06 10.59 -0.46
N THR A 379 -1.31 10.07 0.75
CA THR A 379 -1.77 8.68 0.93
C THR A 379 -3.15 8.46 0.30
N MET A 380 -4.05 9.43 0.41
CA MET A 380 -5.36 9.37 -0.25
C MET A 380 -5.21 9.36 -1.79
N PHE A 381 -4.35 10.23 -2.36
CA PHE A 381 -4.08 10.25 -3.80
C PHE A 381 -3.55 8.90 -4.29
N ILE A 382 -2.54 8.34 -3.62
CA ILE A 382 -1.96 7.04 -3.98
C ILE A 382 -3.00 5.91 -3.85
N GLY A 383 -3.71 5.83 -2.71
CA GLY A 383 -4.70 4.79 -2.48
C GLY A 383 -5.84 4.85 -3.50
N SER A 384 -6.39 6.05 -3.72
CA SER A 384 -7.48 6.23 -4.69
C SER A 384 -7.04 5.92 -6.12
N SER A 385 -5.84 6.34 -6.55
CA SER A 385 -5.37 6.07 -7.91
C SER A 385 -5.12 4.60 -8.17
N ASN A 386 -4.59 3.85 -7.22
CA ASN A 386 -4.38 2.41 -7.36
C ASN A 386 -5.70 1.65 -7.55
N GLU A 387 -6.66 1.90 -6.68
CA GLU A 387 -7.91 1.15 -6.67
C GLU A 387 -8.86 1.57 -7.80
N LEU A 388 -8.96 2.88 -8.06
CA LEU A 388 -9.72 3.38 -9.20
C LEU A 388 -9.05 2.97 -10.53
N GLY A 389 -7.73 2.93 -10.58
CA GLY A 389 -6.98 2.44 -11.74
C GLY A 389 -7.19 0.95 -11.99
N ALA A 390 -7.28 0.14 -10.94
CA ALA A 390 -7.64 -1.28 -11.08
C ALA A 390 -9.05 -1.44 -11.67
N PHE A 391 -10.01 -0.65 -11.20
CA PHE A 391 -11.37 -0.67 -11.74
C PHE A 391 -11.43 -0.15 -13.19
N GLU A 392 -10.78 0.99 -13.47
CA GLU A 392 -10.68 1.55 -14.83
C GLU A 392 -10.10 0.55 -15.81
N SER A 393 -8.98 -0.08 -15.45
CA SER A 393 -8.31 -1.08 -16.28
C SER A 393 -9.19 -2.31 -16.54
N GLY A 394 -9.91 -2.80 -15.52
CA GLY A 394 -10.86 -3.90 -15.67
C GLY A 394 -12.01 -3.54 -16.59
N LEU A 395 -12.59 -2.33 -16.44
CA LEU A 395 -13.66 -1.82 -17.29
C LEU A 395 -13.20 -1.61 -18.73
N ALA A 396 -12.06 -0.95 -18.93
CA ALA A 396 -11.47 -0.74 -20.24
C ALA A 396 -11.15 -2.07 -20.94
N ALA A 397 -10.62 -3.05 -20.21
CA ALA A 397 -10.33 -4.38 -20.73
C ALA A 397 -11.60 -5.11 -21.18
N ARG A 398 -12.71 -4.97 -20.44
CA ARG A 398 -14.00 -5.52 -20.84
C ARG A 398 -14.56 -4.86 -22.09
N LEU A 399 -14.38 -3.54 -22.26
CA LEU A 399 -14.95 -2.78 -23.37
C LEU A 399 -14.15 -2.88 -24.67
N MET A 400 -12.83 -2.83 -24.59
CA MET A 400 -11.95 -2.79 -25.77
C MET A 400 -10.98 -3.96 -25.89
N GLY A 401 -10.99 -4.88 -24.93
CA GLY A 401 -10.05 -6.00 -24.84
C GLY A 401 -8.83 -5.69 -23.97
N THR A 402 -8.20 -6.75 -23.46
CA THR A 402 -7.13 -6.63 -22.45
C THR A 402 -5.89 -5.92 -23.00
N VAL A 403 -5.37 -6.35 -24.16
CA VAL A 403 -4.18 -5.75 -24.76
C VAL A 403 -4.41 -4.29 -25.17
N PRO A 404 -5.49 -3.95 -25.90
CA PRO A 404 -5.79 -2.55 -26.23
C PRO A 404 -5.94 -1.65 -24.99
N SER A 405 -6.55 -2.14 -23.89
CA SER A 405 -6.71 -1.34 -22.69
C SER A 405 -5.39 -1.00 -22.02
N VAL A 406 -4.46 -1.95 -21.92
CA VAL A 406 -3.11 -1.73 -21.37
C VAL A 406 -2.29 -0.78 -22.25
N VAL A 407 -2.36 -0.94 -23.58
CA VAL A 407 -1.69 -0.03 -24.53
C VAL A 407 -2.29 1.38 -24.45
N PHE A 408 -3.61 1.49 -24.34
CA PHE A 408 -4.31 2.76 -24.13
C PHE A 408 -3.83 3.46 -22.86
N GLY A 409 -3.81 2.76 -21.73
CA GLY A 409 -3.37 3.30 -20.45
C GLY A 409 -1.93 3.81 -20.46
N GLY A 410 -1.00 3.03 -21.03
CA GLY A 410 0.38 3.46 -21.22
C GLY A 410 0.51 4.67 -22.17
N THR A 411 -0.31 4.72 -23.23
CA THR A 411 -0.34 5.85 -24.18
C THR A 411 -0.85 7.12 -23.49
N VAL A 412 -1.93 7.05 -22.70
CA VAL A 412 -2.43 8.16 -21.89
C VAL A 412 -1.36 8.66 -20.93
N THR A 413 -0.63 7.76 -20.28
CA THR A 413 0.50 8.12 -19.40
C THR A 413 1.55 8.93 -20.17
N LEU A 414 1.95 8.52 -21.37
CA LEU A 414 2.92 9.26 -22.20
C LEU A 414 2.37 10.63 -22.65
N LEU A 415 1.08 10.73 -22.98
CA LEU A 415 0.44 12.00 -23.32
C LEU A 415 0.45 12.98 -22.14
N ILE A 416 0.18 12.50 -20.93
CA ILE A 416 0.23 13.29 -19.69
C ILE A 416 1.65 13.81 -19.44
N VAL A 417 2.67 12.96 -19.62
CA VAL A 417 4.08 13.36 -19.52
C VAL A 417 4.41 14.43 -20.55
N GLY A 418 4.00 14.26 -21.82
CA GLY A 418 4.22 15.23 -22.90
C GLY A 418 3.57 16.57 -22.58
N PHE A 419 2.31 16.57 -22.14
CA PHE A 419 1.59 17.78 -21.74
C PHE A 419 2.28 18.50 -20.56
N THR A 420 2.69 17.74 -19.56
CA THR A 420 3.39 18.28 -18.39
C THR A 420 4.75 18.86 -18.77
N ALA A 421 5.48 18.20 -19.66
CA ALA A 421 6.79 18.68 -20.14
C ALA A 421 6.67 20.01 -20.91
N VAL A 422 5.63 20.19 -21.72
CA VAL A 422 5.36 21.45 -22.45
C VAL A 422 5.02 22.56 -21.46
N LYS A 423 4.13 22.31 -20.49
CA LYS A 423 3.75 23.30 -19.47
C LYS A 423 4.89 23.68 -18.52
N ALA A 424 5.79 22.74 -18.22
CA ALA A 424 6.93 23.02 -17.34
C ALA A 424 8.03 23.85 -18.00
N LYS A 425 8.00 24.01 -19.33
CA LYS A 425 8.91 24.91 -20.09
C LYS A 425 8.35 26.34 -20.25
N ALA A 426 7.04 26.52 -20.05
CA ALA A 426 6.35 27.81 -20.04
C ALA A 426 6.19 28.33 -18.61
#